data_21719985260782c2607080f9b41ce02b
#
_entry.id   21719985260782c2607080f9b41ce02b
#
_cell.length_a   1.000
_cell.length_b   1.000
_cell.length_c   1.000
_cell.angle_alpha   90.00
_cell.angle_beta   90.00
_cell.angle_gamma   90.00
#
_symmetry.space_group_name_H-M   'P 1'
#
loop_
_entity.id
_entity.type
_entity.pdbx_description
1 polymer ?
#
loop_
_entity_poly.entity_id
_entity_poly.type
_entity_poly.pdbx_seq_one_letter_code
_entity_poly.pdbx_strand_id
1 'polypeptide(L)'
;PSHPAAVYTPAEIQNILSLEIVKPNNTALLLPLTGKFAPQAQLIRDGFIFAMMNDDMREPSATLTVIDTQAYSADQIKQRLINENIDFVVGPLQKENVEKLQATFDGSETGVKIPALALNIPEDVQPGTDMCYLALSPEQEVAQAAKYLFNQGYQFPMILAPNGAYGQRVVEAFNEEWRKYSSNKVASSYFGDKRQLQKNINNVFGLQESQQRIAQMQ
;
A
#
# COMPACT_ATOMS: atom_id res chain seq x y z
N PRO A 1 6.40 -2.33 -34.99
CA PRO A 1 6.02 -0.95 -34.82
C PRO A 1 6.13 -0.19 -36.13
N SER A 2 5.08 -0.32 -36.95
CA SER A 2 4.99 0.36 -38.26
C SER A 2 3.82 1.35 -38.28
N HIS A 3 3.30 1.76 -37.12
CA HIS A 3 2.19 2.72 -37.05
C HIS A 3 2.74 4.15 -37.17
N PRO A 4 2.16 5.04 -38.02
CA PRO A 4 2.63 6.42 -38.20
C PRO A 4 2.70 7.25 -36.90
N ALA A 5 1.88 6.90 -35.90
CA ALA A 5 1.90 7.54 -34.58
C ALA A 5 3.07 7.10 -33.67
N ALA A 6 3.84 6.09 -34.05
CA ALA A 6 5.00 5.64 -33.23
C ALA A 6 6.13 6.69 -33.20
N VAL A 7 6.11 7.67 -34.09
CA VAL A 7 7.07 8.79 -34.15
C VAL A 7 6.75 9.87 -33.09
N TYR A 8 5.50 9.87 -32.58
CA TYR A 8 5.03 10.87 -31.60
C TYR A 8 4.78 10.23 -30.22
N THR A 9 5.79 9.53 -29.71
CA THR A 9 5.70 9.05 -28.31
C THR A 9 5.77 10.27 -27.40
N PRO A 10 4.74 10.52 -26.55
CA PRO A 10 4.79 11.60 -25.57
C PRO A 10 6.05 11.51 -24.72
N ALA A 11 6.60 12.66 -24.31
CA ALA A 11 7.84 12.73 -23.52
C ALA A 11 7.78 11.90 -22.23
N GLU A 12 6.59 11.83 -21.62
CA GLU A 12 6.33 11.00 -20.42
C GLU A 12 6.50 9.50 -20.71
N ILE A 13 6.03 9.03 -21.87
CA ILE A 13 6.21 7.63 -22.26
C ILE A 13 7.66 7.35 -22.65
N GLN A 14 8.34 8.29 -23.31
CA GLN A 14 9.78 8.16 -23.60
C GLN A 14 10.60 8.09 -22.32
N ASN A 15 10.29 8.91 -21.33
CA ASN A 15 10.94 8.86 -20.02
C ASN A 15 10.72 7.49 -19.33
N ILE A 16 9.50 6.94 -19.38
CA ILE A 16 9.23 5.61 -18.82
C ILE A 16 9.99 4.51 -19.56
N LEU A 17 10.08 4.60 -20.89
CA LEU A 17 10.82 3.63 -21.71
C LEU A 17 12.33 3.73 -21.57
N SER A 18 12.85 4.88 -21.11
CA SER A 18 14.27 5.10 -20.85
C SER A 18 14.69 4.76 -19.41
N LEU A 19 13.76 4.37 -18.54
CA LEU A 19 14.08 3.95 -17.18
C LEU A 19 14.92 2.67 -17.21
N GLU A 20 16.15 2.76 -16.78
CA GLU A 20 16.96 1.59 -16.49
C GLU A 20 16.52 0.96 -15.17
N ILE A 21 16.35 -0.36 -15.17
CA ILE A 21 16.10 -1.11 -13.93
C ILE A 21 17.41 -1.17 -13.17
N VAL A 22 17.57 -0.29 -12.20
CA VAL A 22 18.72 -0.31 -11.31
C VAL A 22 18.50 -1.36 -10.22
N LYS A 23 19.42 -2.31 -10.10
CA LYS A 23 19.43 -3.27 -9.00
C LYS A 23 20.19 -2.66 -7.83
N PRO A 24 19.56 -2.48 -6.65
CA PRO A 24 20.26 -1.94 -5.49
C PRO A 24 21.30 -2.96 -4.98
N ASN A 25 22.49 -2.46 -4.66
CA ASN A 25 23.56 -3.25 -4.03
C ASN A 25 23.55 -3.14 -2.51
N ASN A 26 23.27 -1.94 -1.98
CA ASN A 26 23.30 -1.66 -0.54
C ASN A 26 21.94 -1.13 -0.11
N THR A 27 21.05 -2.01 0.31
CA THR A 27 19.69 -1.65 0.73
C THR A 27 19.62 -1.40 2.23
N ALA A 28 18.96 -0.32 2.65
CA ALA A 28 18.57 -0.11 4.05
C ALA A 28 17.09 -0.40 4.26
N LEU A 29 16.77 -1.17 5.30
CA LEU A 29 15.41 -1.45 5.75
C LEU A 29 15.11 -0.68 7.04
N LEU A 30 14.25 0.34 6.96
CA LEU A 30 13.90 1.24 8.05
C LEU A 30 12.60 0.80 8.72
N LEU A 31 12.68 0.26 9.93
CA LEU A 31 11.52 -0.29 10.65
C LEU A 31 11.55 0.10 12.12
N PRO A 32 10.37 0.26 12.78
CA PRO A 32 10.27 0.48 14.24
C PRO A 32 10.47 -0.83 15.00
N LEU A 33 11.72 -1.28 15.14
CA LEU A 33 12.07 -2.59 15.73
C LEU A 33 11.91 -2.64 17.24
N THR A 34 11.76 -1.49 17.88
CA THR A 34 11.44 -1.33 19.30
C THR A 34 10.10 -0.62 19.50
N GLY A 35 9.54 -0.69 20.72
CA GLY A 35 8.27 -0.05 21.06
C GLY A 35 7.03 -0.80 20.57
N LYS A 36 5.93 -0.06 20.45
CA LYS A 36 4.58 -0.59 20.20
C LYS A 36 4.45 -1.40 18.89
N PHE A 37 5.18 -1.02 17.88
CA PHE A 37 5.09 -1.63 16.54
C PHE A 37 6.16 -2.68 16.27
N ALA A 38 6.98 -3.02 17.26
CA ALA A 38 8.07 -3.98 17.12
C ALA A 38 7.63 -5.36 16.59
N PRO A 39 6.51 -5.96 17.05
CA PRO A 39 6.08 -7.27 16.53
C PRO A 39 5.78 -7.26 15.04
N GLN A 40 5.09 -6.22 14.55
CA GLN A 40 4.78 -6.07 13.13
C GLN A 40 6.05 -5.80 12.31
N ALA A 41 6.91 -4.93 12.82
CA ALA A 41 8.18 -4.59 12.18
C ALA A 41 9.10 -5.81 12.04
N GLN A 42 9.14 -6.67 13.05
CA GLN A 42 9.91 -7.92 13.00
C GLN A 42 9.39 -8.88 11.94
N LEU A 43 8.07 -9.01 11.79
CA LEU A 43 7.48 -9.84 10.74
C LEU A 43 7.83 -9.32 9.34
N ILE A 44 7.78 -7.99 9.15
CA ILE A 44 8.16 -7.37 7.87
C ILE A 44 9.65 -7.61 7.60
N ARG A 45 10.52 -7.40 8.59
CA ARG A 45 11.96 -7.66 8.49
C ARG A 45 12.23 -9.10 8.07
N ASP A 46 11.63 -10.05 8.78
CA ASP A 46 11.87 -11.48 8.55
C ASP A 46 11.35 -11.92 7.18
N GLY A 47 10.19 -11.40 6.76
CA GLY A 47 9.66 -11.62 5.41
C GLY A 47 10.55 -11.02 4.32
N PHE A 48 11.09 -9.81 4.54
CA PHE A 48 12.01 -9.15 3.61
C PHE A 48 13.32 -9.93 3.48
N ILE A 49 13.92 -10.33 4.61
CA ILE A 49 15.15 -11.16 4.62
C ILE A 49 14.89 -12.50 3.91
N PHE A 50 13.76 -13.15 4.19
CA PHE A 50 13.39 -14.41 3.54
C PHE A 50 13.27 -14.24 2.03
N ALA A 51 12.58 -13.21 1.55
CA ALA A 51 12.45 -12.93 0.13
C ALA A 51 13.82 -12.65 -0.51
N MET A 52 14.65 -11.84 0.13
CA MET A 52 16.00 -11.51 -0.34
C MET A 52 16.93 -12.73 -0.41
N MET A 53 16.78 -13.69 0.52
CA MET A 53 17.58 -14.93 0.52
C MET A 53 17.14 -15.93 -0.54
N ASN A 54 15.88 -15.87 -0.98
CA ASN A 54 15.31 -16.76 -2.00
C ASN A 54 15.23 -16.09 -3.39
N ASP A 55 15.80 -14.92 -3.56
CA ASP A 55 15.85 -14.23 -4.86
C ASP A 55 17.06 -14.72 -5.66
N ASP A 56 16.81 -15.58 -6.64
CA ASP A 56 17.82 -16.10 -7.56
C ASP A 56 18.45 -15.01 -8.45
N MET A 57 17.80 -13.85 -8.55
CA MET A 57 18.27 -12.71 -9.34
C MET A 57 19.10 -11.71 -8.52
N ARG A 58 19.25 -11.95 -7.24
CA ARG A 58 20.02 -11.08 -6.34
C ARG A 58 21.49 -11.13 -6.68
N GLU A 59 22.14 -9.96 -6.71
CA GLU A 59 23.59 -9.88 -6.82
C GLU A 59 24.26 -10.47 -5.55
N PRO A 60 25.28 -11.32 -5.68
CA PRO A 60 25.93 -11.94 -4.52
C PRO A 60 26.55 -10.94 -3.52
N SER A 61 26.94 -9.77 -4.00
CA SER A 61 27.51 -8.68 -3.20
C SER A 61 26.47 -7.81 -2.53
N ALA A 62 25.17 -7.98 -2.86
CA ALA A 62 24.10 -7.14 -2.30
C ALA A 62 24.00 -7.29 -0.78
N THR A 63 23.97 -6.18 -0.07
CA THR A 63 23.88 -6.10 1.40
C THR A 63 22.54 -5.54 1.85
N LEU A 64 22.18 -5.89 3.08
CA LEU A 64 21.01 -5.35 3.75
C LEU A 64 21.41 -4.81 5.12
N THR A 65 21.18 -3.51 5.33
CA THR A 65 21.31 -2.88 6.64
C THR A 65 19.93 -2.65 7.24
N VAL A 66 19.68 -3.16 8.44
CA VAL A 66 18.40 -2.96 9.14
C VAL A 66 18.57 -1.88 10.19
N ILE A 67 17.75 -0.83 10.15
CA ILE A 67 17.83 0.35 11.03
C ILE A 67 16.54 0.50 11.81
N ASP A 68 16.63 0.59 13.14
CA ASP A 68 15.48 0.86 14.01
C ASP A 68 15.13 2.35 14.00
N THR A 69 13.97 2.67 13.44
CA THR A 69 13.47 4.05 13.37
C THR A 69 13.03 4.64 14.72
N GLN A 70 12.99 3.84 15.78
CA GLN A 70 12.71 4.32 17.13
C GLN A 70 13.98 4.69 17.88
N ALA A 71 15.12 4.12 17.47
CA ALA A 71 16.41 4.34 18.12
C ALA A 71 17.17 5.55 17.58
N TYR A 72 16.85 5.99 16.34
CA TYR A 72 17.59 7.05 15.64
C TYR A 72 16.65 8.16 15.15
N SER A 73 17.12 9.41 15.21
CA SER A 73 16.43 10.54 14.55
C SER A 73 16.57 10.46 13.03
N ALA A 74 15.73 11.21 12.30
CA ALA A 74 15.79 11.24 10.85
C ALA A 74 17.17 11.70 10.33
N ASP A 75 17.79 12.69 10.98
CA ASP A 75 19.12 13.18 10.62
C ASP A 75 20.20 12.13 10.87
N GLN A 76 20.12 11.40 11.98
CA GLN A 76 21.03 10.29 12.28
C GLN A 76 20.87 9.16 11.26
N ILE A 77 19.63 8.82 10.89
CA ILE A 77 19.36 7.86 9.83
C ILE A 77 19.99 8.33 8.51
N LYS A 78 19.75 9.58 8.09
CA LYS A 78 20.35 10.15 6.87
C LYS A 78 21.87 10.05 6.86
N GLN A 79 22.52 10.45 7.95
CA GLN A 79 23.98 10.35 8.07
C GLN A 79 24.48 8.91 7.96
N ARG A 80 23.76 7.98 8.56
CA ARG A 80 24.07 6.56 8.49
C ARG A 80 23.92 6.01 7.09
N LEU A 81 22.84 6.36 6.38
CA LEU A 81 22.62 5.97 4.98
C LEU A 81 23.78 6.42 4.07
N ILE A 82 24.28 7.64 4.27
CA ILE A 82 25.42 8.19 3.52
C ILE A 82 26.70 7.45 3.87
N ASN A 83 26.99 7.29 5.15
CA ASN A 83 28.25 6.67 5.62
C ASN A 83 28.37 5.19 5.23
N GLU A 84 27.26 4.48 5.15
CA GLU A 84 27.19 3.07 4.76
C GLU A 84 27.00 2.87 3.25
N ASN A 85 27.06 3.96 2.46
CA ASN A 85 26.87 3.96 1.01
C ASN A 85 25.59 3.25 0.57
N ILE A 86 24.49 3.52 1.27
CA ILE A 86 23.19 2.96 0.92
C ILE A 86 22.73 3.58 -0.41
N ASP A 87 22.29 2.74 -1.33
CA ASP A 87 21.82 3.12 -2.66
C ASP A 87 20.28 2.93 -2.83
N PHE A 88 19.62 2.26 -1.89
CA PHE A 88 18.18 2.14 -1.86
C PHE A 88 17.65 2.00 -0.43
N VAL A 89 16.49 2.61 -0.16
CA VAL A 89 15.83 2.57 1.14
C VAL A 89 14.45 1.92 1.04
N VAL A 90 14.15 0.98 1.93
CA VAL A 90 12.81 0.42 2.13
C VAL A 90 12.30 0.82 3.51
N GLY A 91 11.15 1.41 3.59
CA GLY A 91 10.62 2.08 4.79
C GLY A 91 10.77 3.61 4.71
N PRO A 92 10.42 4.34 5.77
CA PRO A 92 9.87 3.89 7.04
C PRO A 92 8.45 3.34 6.97
N LEU A 93 8.03 2.63 8.04
CA LEU A 93 6.69 2.07 8.16
C LEU A 93 5.67 3.07 8.73
N GLN A 94 6.08 3.93 9.64
CA GLN A 94 5.19 4.89 10.32
C GLN A 94 5.11 6.20 9.53
N LYS A 95 3.91 6.75 9.34
CA LYS A 95 3.67 8.01 8.59
C LYS A 95 4.57 9.15 9.05
N GLU A 96 4.62 9.38 10.37
CA GLU A 96 5.45 10.43 10.96
C GLU A 96 6.93 10.28 10.62
N ASN A 97 7.45 9.06 10.57
CA ASN A 97 8.84 8.80 10.18
C ASN A 97 9.06 8.97 8.67
N VAL A 98 8.04 8.67 7.84
CA VAL A 98 8.08 8.96 6.40
C VAL A 98 8.17 10.46 6.18
N GLU A 99 7.34 11.27 6.84
CA GLU A 99 7.33 12.74 6.75
C GLU A 99 8.68 13.32 7.19
N LYS A 100 9.21 12.87 8.32
CA LYS A 100 10.52 13.31 8.80
C LYS A 100 11.66 12.96 7.84
N LEU A 101 11.64 11.75 7.29
CA LEU A 101 12.68 11.33 6.34
C LEU A 101 12.55 12.11 5.02
N GLN A 102 11.34 12.29 4.51
CA GLN A 102 11.06 13.10 3.33
C GLN A 102 11.61 14.54 3.49
N ALA A 103 11.34 15.19 4.62
CA ALA A 103 11.85 16.52 4.92
C ALA A 103 13.38 16.59 4.98
N THR A 104 14.06 15.51 5.42
CA THR A 104 15.53 15.48 5.45
C THR A 104 16.14 15.24 4.08
N PHE A 105 15.44 14.58 3.15
CA PHE A 105 15.92 14.39 1.78
C PHE A 105 15.68 15.61 0.90
N ASP A 106 14.57 16.33 1.10
CA ASP A 106 14.17 17.50 0.31
C ASP A 106 15.06 18.73 0.54
N GLY A 107 15.66 18.84 1.73
CA GLY A 107 16.54 19.96 2.11
C GLY A 107 18.03 19.77 1.76
N SER A 108 18.41 18.82 0.93
CA SER A 108 19.81 18.48 0.81
C SER A 108 20.59 19.39 -0.13
N GLU A 109 21.30 20.37 0.43
CA GLU A 109 22.48 20.98 -0.18
C GLU A 109 23.59 19.94 -0.50
N THR A 110 23.44 18.70 -0.02
CA THR A 110 24.45 17.63 -0.12
C THR A 110 24.37 16.81 -1.40
N GLY A 111 23.37 17.04 -2.26
CA GLY A 111 23.30 16.42 -3.60
C GLY A 111 23.14 14.88 -3.64
N VAL A 112 23.08 14.21 -2.51
CA VAL A 112 22.91 12.75 -2.45
C VAL A 112 21.44 12.43 -2.46
N LYS A 113 20.97 11.88 -3.58
CA LYS A 113 19.62 11.35 -3.75
C LYS A 113 19.66 9.85 -3.58
N ILE A 114 18.96 9.35 -2.56
CA ILE A 114 18.80 7.91 -2.31
C ILE A 114 17.35 7.56 -2.60
N PRO A 115 17.07 6.76 -3.64
CA PRO A 115 15.70 6.32 -3.92
C PRO A 115 15.13 5.55 -2.73
N ALA A 116 13.87 5.80 -2.40
CA ALA A 116 13.21 5.17 -1.27
C ALA A 116 11.82 4.62 -1.63
N LEU A 117 11.50 3.44 -1.09
CA LEU A 117 10.16 2.87 -1.08
C LEU A 117 9.60 2.96 0.35
N ALA A 118 8.91 4.03 0.67
CA ALA A 118 8.25 4.18 1.94
C ALA A 118 7.10 3.17 2.08
N LEU A 119 6.97 2.56 3.26
CA LEU A 119 5.93 1.55 3.54
C LEU A 119 4.64 2.16 4.10
N ASN A 120 4.47 3.45 3.88
CA ASN A 120 3.25 4.20 4.20
C ASN A 120 3.19 5.46 3.33
N ILE A 121 2.00 6.08 3.28
CA ILE A 121 1.81 7.37 2.61
C ILE A 121 1.71 8.46 3.68
N PRO A 122 2.52 9.53 3.61
CA PRO A 122 2.40 10.69 4.48
C PRO A 122 1.09 11.46 4.20
N GLU A 123 0.71 12.36 5.09
CA GLU A 123 -0.45 13.23 4.83
C GLU A 123 -0.13 14.26 3.75
N ASP A 124 1.10 14.76 3.75
CA ASP A 124 1.61 15.69 2.74
C ASP A 124 2.72 15.03 1.91
N VAL A 125 2.38 14.70 0.66
CA VAL A 125 3.32 14.13 -0.31
C VAL A 125 4.03 15.27 -1.02
N GLN A 126 5.33 15.44 -0.77
CA GLN A 126 6.12 16.47 -1.42
C GLN A 126 6.54 16.03 -2.82
N PRO A 127 6.22 16.81 -3.87
CA PRO A 127 6.65 16.49 -5.23
C PRO A 127 8.17 16.69 -5.38
N GLY A 128 8.81 15.84 -6.18
CA GLY A 128 10.23 15.96 -6.50
C GLY A 128 11.18 15.22 -5.56
N THR A 129 10.68 14.46 -4.61
CA THR A 129 11.47 13.50 -3.84
C THR A 129 11.62 12.20 -4.62
N ASP A 130 12.80 11.56 -4.56
CA ASP A 130 13.02 10.22 -5.14
C ASP A 130 12.38 9.13 -4.27
N MET A 131 11.16 9.38 -3.77
CA MET A 131 10.43 8.52 -2.86
C MET A 131 9.14 8.01 -3.49
N CYS A 132 9.01 6.69 -3.55
CA CYS A 132 7.76 6.00 -3.87
C CYS A 132 7.08 5.53 -2.59
N TYR A 133 5.76 5.37 -2.64
CA TYR A 133 4.98 5.00 -1.46
C TYR A 133 4.22 3.70 -1.70
N LEU A 134 4.43 2.72 -0.84
CA LEU A 134 3.67 1.49 -0.77
C LEU A 134 2.80 1.53 0.50
N ALA A 135 1.53 1.84 0.35
CA ALA A 135 0.61 1.81 1.47
C ALA A 135 -0.16 0.50 1.49
N LEU A 136 -0.18 -0.13 2.65
CA LEU A 136 -1.13 -1.17 3.01
C LEU A 136 -2.34 -0.50 3.66
N SER A 137 -2.99 0.41 2.93
CA SER A 137 -4.18 1.10 3.42
C SER A 137 -5.42 0.31 3.00
N PRO A 138 -6.19 -0.23 3.94
CA PRO A 138 -7.47 -0.88 3.64
C PRO A 138 -8.41 0.03 2.84
N GLU A 139 -8.35 1.34 3.07
CA GLU A 139 -9.13 2.34 2.36
C GLU A 139 -8.76 2.38 0.87
N GLN A 140 -7.48 2.28 0.55
CA GLN A 140 -7.02 2.24 -0.85
C GLN A 140 -7.36 0.92 -1.53
N GLU A 141 -7.26 -0.20 -0.82
CA GLU A 141 -7.65 -1.51 -1.35
C GLU A 141 -9.13 -1.54 -1.72
N VAL A 142 -10.00 -1.03 -0.84
CA VAL A 142 -11.44 -1.01 -1.12
C VAL A 142 -11.81 0.03 -2.19
N ALA A 143 -11.08 1.12 -2.31
CA ALA A 143 -11.24 2.07 -3.41
C ALA A 143 -10.89 1.39 -4.75
N GLN A 144 -9.80 0.64 -4.80
CA GLN A 144 -9.47 -0.14 -5.99
C GLN A 144 -10.50 -1.23 -6.30
N ALA A 145 -11.04 -1.89 -5.26
CA ALA A 145 -12.12 -2.85 -5.42
C ALA A 145 -13.38 -2.20 -6.01
N ALA A 146 -13.74 -0.99 -5.56
CA ALA A 146 -14.87 -0.24 -6.12
C ALA A 146 -14.67 0.04 -7.61
N LYS A 147 -13.51 0.53 -8.00
CA LYS A 147 -13.14 0.78 -9.39
C LYS A 147 -13.17 -0.50 -10.23
N TYR A 148 -12.62 -1.59 -9.70
CA TYR A 148 -12.60 -2.88 -10.37
C TYR A 148 -14.02 -3.39 -10.61
N LEU A 149 -14.89 -3.39 -9.59
CA LEU A 149 -16.28 -3.83 -9.73
C LEU A 149 -17.06 -3.00 -10.77
N PHE A 150 -16.85 -1.69 -10.78
CA PHE A 150 -17.44 -0.83 -11.81
C PHE A 150 -16.99 -1.22 -13.22
N ASN A 151 -15.69 -1.42 -13.42
CA ASN A 151 -15.11 -1.83 -14.70
C ASN A 151 -15.59 -3.22 -15.16
N GLN A 152 -15.97 -4.11 -14.23
CA GLN A 152 -16.59 -5.40 -14.53
C GLN A 152 -18.10 -5.31 -14.81
N GLY A 153 -18.68 -4.11 -14.76
CA GLY A 153 -20.09 -3.88 -15.08
C GLY A 153 -21.05 -4.15 -13.92
N TYR A 154 -20.57 -4.36 -12.70
CA TYR A 154 -21.44 -4.47 -11.52
C TYR A 154 -22.09 -3.12 -11.22
N GLN A 155 -23.39 -3.13 -10.91
CA GLN A 155 -24.16 -1.89 -10.74
C GLN A 155 -24.61 -1.67 -9.29
N PHE A 156 -24.78 -2.71 -8.51
CA PHE A 156 -25.32 -2.67 -7.15
C PHE A 156 -24.44 -3.45 -6.17
N PRO A 157 -23.25 -2.94 -5.85
CA PRO A 157 -22.38 -3.59 -4.90
C PRO A 157 -22.94 -3.52 -3.48
N MET A 158 -22.57 -4.51 -2.66
CA MET A 158 -22.85 -4.52 -1.23
C MET A 158 -21.58 -4.75 -0.45
N ILE A 159 -21.43 -4.02 0.66
CA ILE A 159 -20.28 -4.14 1.55
C ILE A 159 -20.71 -4.79 2.85
N LEU A 160 -19.98 -5.82 3.27
CA LEU A 160 -20.05 -6.40 4.60
C LEU A 160 -18.78 -5.99 5.37
N ALA A 161 -18.91 -5.17 6.39
CA ALA A 161 -17.79 -4.64 7.16
C ALA A 161 -17.89 -4.97 8.65
N PRO A 162 -16.78 -5.11 9.38
CA PRO A 162 -16.84 -5.26 10.83
C PRO A 162 -17.37 -3.99 11.49
N ASN A 163 -17.99 -4.14 12.66
CA ASN A 163 -18.40 -3.00 13.49
C ASN A 163 -17.18 -2.20 13.95
N GLY A 164 -17.35 -0.88 14.13
CA GLY A 164 -16.34 0.02 14.67
C GLY A 164 -15.70 0.93 13.63
N ALA A 165 -14.76 1.75 14.07
CA ALA A 165 -14.15 2.81 13.27
C ALA A 165 -13.45 2.29 12.00
N TYR A 166 -12.83 1.13 12.07
CA TYR A 166 -12.20 0.49 10.91
C TYR A 166 -13.22 0.19 9.80
N GLY A 167 -14.32 -0.50 10.14
CA GLY A 167 -15.34 -0.84 9.15
C GLY A 167 -16.03 0.40 8.57
N GLN A 168 -16.23 1.44 9.38
CA GLN A 168 -16.78 2.71 8.90
C GLN A 168 -15.87 3.36 7.86
N ARG A 169 -14.57 3.47 8.12
CA ARG A 169 -13.59 4.05 7.18
C ARG A 169 -13.54 3.26 5.85
N VAL A 170 -13.56 1.94 5.93
CA VAL A 170 -13.54 1.07 4.75
C VAL A 170 -14.81 1.28 3.90
N VAL A 171 -15.98 1.33 4.54
CA VAL A 171 -17.26 1.58 3.84
C VAL A 171 -17.28 2.98 3.22
N GLU A 172 -16.78 3.98 3.91
CA GLU A 172 -16.71 5.36 3.43
C GLU A 172 -15.79 5.49 2.22
N ALA A 173 -14.57 4.95 2.30
CA ALA A 173 -13.61 4.95 1.19
C ALA A 173 -14.16 4.25 -0.07
N PHE A 174 -14.86 3.12 0.09
CA PHE A 174 -15.53 2.47 -1.03
C PHE A 174 -16.61 3.34 -1.64
N ASN A 175 -17.47 3.94 -0.80
CA ASN A 175 -18.55 4.81 -1.26
C ASN A 175 -18.05 6.05 -2.00
N GLU A 176 -16.98 6.67 -1.48
CA GLU A 176 -16.35 7.84 -2.12
C GLU A 176 -15.82 7.49 -3.52
N GLU A 177 -15.11 6.36 -3.63
CA GLU A 177 -14.60 5.93 -4.92
C GLU A 177 -15.72 5.53 -5.88
N TRP A 178 -16.74 4.78 -5.40
CA TRP A 178 -17.87 4.34 -6.21
C TRP A 178 -18.66 5.51 -6.82
N ARG A 179 -18.87 6.59 -6.05
CA ARG A 179 -19.58 7.80 -6.49
C ARG A 179 -18.90 8.51 -7.67
N LYS A 180 -17.61 8.29 -7.89
CA LYS A 180 -16.91 8.85 -9.06
C LYS A 180 -17.36 8.24 -10.39
N TYR A 181 -17.88 7.02 -10.34
CA TYR A 181 -18.23 6.24 -11.53
C TYR A 181 -19.73 5.98 -11.66
N SER A 182 -20.47 5.94 -10.56
CA SER A 182 -21.88 5.55 -10.54
C SER A 182 -22.68 6.36 -9.53
N SER A 183 -23.93 6.70 -9.88
CA SER A 183 -24.91 7.28 -8.97
C SER A 183 -25.68 6.24 -8.15
N ASN A 184 -25.49 4.95 -8.43
CA ASN A 184 -26.16 3.88 -7.71
C ASN A 184 -25.68 3.80 -6.27
N LYS A 185 -26.63 3.60 -5.36
CA LYS A 185 -26.31 3.48 -3.93
C LYS A 185 -25.61 2.15 -3.65
N VAL A 186 -24.59 2.20 -2.82
CA VAL A 186 -23.92 1.02 -2.27
C VAL A 186 -24.64 0.61 -1.00
N ALA A 187 -25.10 -0.64 -0.93
CA ALA A 187 -25.64 -1.18 0.29
C ALA A 187 -24.50 -1.55 1.25
N SER A 188 -24.67 -1.29 2.54
CA SER A 188 -23.69 -1.69 3.54
C SER A 188 -24.36 -2.38 4.71
N SER A 189 -23.69 -3.39 5.27
CA SER A 189 -24.11 -4.07 6.47
C SER A 189 -22.91 -4.34 7.37
N TYR A 190 -23.10 -4.17 8.67
CA TYR A 190 -22.04 -4.32 9.66
C TYR A 190 -22.25 -5.58 10.50
N PHE A 191 -21.16 -6.20 10.93
CA PHE A 191 -21.18 -7.37 11.80
C PHE A 191 -20.18 -7.23 12.96
N GLY A 192 -20.61 -7.68 14.14
CA GLY A 192 -19.77 -7.70 15.34
C GLY A 192 -19.18 -9.09 15.62
N ASP A 193 -19.88 -10.13 15.15
CA ASP A 193 -19.47 -11.51 15.36
C ASP A 193 -19.83 -12.40 14.17
N LYS A 194 -19.38 -13.66 14.24
CA LYS A 194 -19.62 -14.65 13.18
C LYS A 194 -21.12 -14.95 12.96
N ARG A 195 -21.95 -14.89 14.00
CA ARG A 195 -23.40 -15.16 13.89
C ARG A 195 -24.08 -14.04 13.13
N GLN A 196 -23.73 -12.80 13.44
CA GLN A 196 -24.25 -11.63 12.73
C GLN A 196 -23.80 -11.60 11.28
N LEU A 197 -22.53 -11.93 11.02
CA LEU A 197 -22.02 -12.07 9.65
C LEU A 197 -22.83 -13.12 8.87
N GLN A 198 -23.04 -14.30 9.44
CA GLN A 198 -23.83 -15.36 8.79
C GLN A 198 -25.28 -14.93 8.53
N LYS A 199 -25.90 -14.23 9.48
CA LYS A 199 -27.25 -13.68 9.31
C LYS A 199 -27.29 -12.65 8.17
N ASN A 200 -26.31 -11.75 8.11
CA ASN A 200 -26.22 -10.76 7.05
C ASN A 200 -26.06 -11.42 5.67
N ILE A 201 -25.17 -12.41 5.56
CA ILE A 201 -24.99 -13.20 4.33
C ILE A 201 -26.31 -13.89 3.91
N ASN A 202 -26.98 -14.56 4.84
CA ASN A 202 -28.25 -15.24 4.55
C ASN A 202 -29.33 -14.27 4.07
N ASN A 203 -29.40 -13.07 4.65
CA ASN A 203 -30.35 -12.03 4.24
C ASN A 203 -30.02 -11.50 2.82
N VAL A 204 -28.74 -11.24 2.53
CA VAL A 204 -28.29 -10.74 1.21
C VAL A 204 -28.63 -11.72 0.10
N PHE A 205 -28.40 -12.99 0.34
CA PHE A 205 -28.69 -14.04 -0.65
C PHE A 205 -30.14 -14.56 -0.61
N GLY A 206 -30.99 -13.99 0.23
CA GLY A 206 -32.40 -14.39 0.35
C GLY A 206 -32.59 -15.86 0.78
N LEU A 207 -31.62 -16.44 1.46
CA LEU A 207 -31.62 -17.87 1.81
C LEU A 207 -32.77 -18.23 2.74
N GLN A 208 -33.17 -17.34 3.66
CA GLN A 208 -34.28 -17.56 4.57
C GLN A 208 -35.63 -17.58 3.83
N GLU A 209 -35.83 -16.66 2.91
CA GLU A 209 -37.04 -16.60 2.10
C GLU A 209 -37.14 -17.81 1.14
N SER A 210 -36.02 -18.27 0.63
CA SER A 210 -35.95 -19.46 -0.21
C SER A 210 -36.30 -20.74 0.59
N GLN A 211 -35.76 -20.85 1.80
CA GLN A 211 -36.12 -22.00 2.70
C GLN A 211 -37.60 -22.00 3.11
N GLN A 212 -38.15 -20.81 3.40
CA GLN A 212 -39.59 -20.70 3.71
C GLN A 212 -40.48 -21.07 2.52
N ARG A 213 -40.12 -20.64 1.31
CA ARG A 213 -40.83 -21.00 0.08
C ARG A 213 -40.79 -22.52 -0.19
N ILE A 214 -39.62 -23.14 0.02
CA ILE A 214 -39.47 -24.59 -0.13
C ILE A 214 -40.33 -25.34 0.90
N ALA A 215 -40.33 -24.89 2.16
CA ALA A 215 -41.13 -25.50 3.21
C ALA A 215 -42.65 -25.36 3.01
N GLN A 216 -43.09 -24.33 2.27
CA GLN A 216 -44.52 -24.16 1.91
C GLN A 216 -44.95 -25.01 0.72
N MET A 217 -44.00 -25.56 -0.05
CA MET A 217 -44.29 -26.42 -1.20
C MET A 217 -44.20 -27.90 -0.88
N GLN A 218 -43.80 -28.27 0.31
CA GLN A 218 -43.83 -29.66 0.87
C GLN A 218 -45.07 -29.85 1.71
#